data_1722ae445142795363c10912b1d3082b
#
_entry.id   1722ae445142795363c10912b1d3082b
#
_cell.length_a   1.000
_cell.length_b   1.000
_cell.length_c   1.000
_cell.angle_alpha   90.00
_cell.angle_beta   90.00
_cell.angle_gamma   90.00
#
_symmetry.space_group_name_H-M   'P 1'
#
loop_
_entity.id
_entity.type
_entity.pdbx_description
1 polymer ?
#
loop_
_entity_poly.entity_id
_entity_poly.type
_entity_poly.pdbx_seq_one_letter_code
_entity_poly.pdbx_strand_id
1 'polypeptide(L)'
;MIRFIPSTVRQIGNLKNNCEELNNKFALKNEETSVQIELFLDKKTWVNLDDVLTLPWEGLVENLRFEIESVVDCKLYFEGDVLDDDKIYKKDVILNKRSSYLPKGYSNLWLEMKSDTEGIHNVTIKIFKSEGSDDEELIFQKTLKLEVSSIEIPEKNIFYLDLWQHLSSLARVYDVEYYSDEHFRIIENFMKPLADAGQKVCDLIVSDYSWAGQECFKIYDNQSSLYEYNLIKPYIKNGKLQLDFSALDRFIEICQNLGMCEEINLFGIIGNWNRGNFSVILEDFDEPIKVRVHNLDSSKFTFIRTKKMYEEYVRQIFEHLVEKDLWNITRVMADQPRNVGEVSEGEDLIRKIRDDVKIKYAIMHGDFFENYDGDTENFSIILNEYIRVQNGGLKMSDKSNFQNMTWYVCWTPFNLNQFVKSSLIESRLVGYMTYLFDMKGFLRWNYCLYPDSNDYRYRPDRWACGDMFFVYPGKSGVPELSLRFKQLSYGNMDYSFLRYCESKLGRCTVLGLVKEFTGEIADLSYNEQTREISGSYKDDYNLMESIKKKLALKLKK
;
A
#
# COMPACT_ATOMS: atom_id res chain seq x y z
N MET A 1 -22.90 0.27 26.08
CA MET A 1 -22.75 1.74 25.84
C MET A 1 -21.74 1.92 24.71
N ILE A 2 -22.03 2.79 23.75
CA ILE A 2 -21.10 3.11 22.66
C ILE A 2 -20.64 4.56 22.73
N ARG A 3 -19.46 4.84 22.12
CA ARG A 3 -18.98 6.19 21.82
C ARG A 3 -18.32 6.23 20.44
N PHE A 4 -18.40 7.37 19.77
CA PHE A 4 -17.64 7.60 18.54
C PHE A 4 -16.24 8.07 18.89
N ILE A 5 -15.25 7.51 18.22
CA ILE A 5 -13.83 7.84 18.44
C ILE A 5 -13.11 8.06 17.09
N PRO A 6 -11.94 8.74 17.09
CA PRO A 6 -11.17 8.96 15.88
C PRO A 6 -10.82 7.67 15.13
N SER A 7 -10.90 7.69 13.82
CA SER A 7 -10.51 6.56 12.96
C SER A 7 -8.99 6.25 12.99
N THR A 8 -8.19 7.15 13.54
CA THR A 8 -6.75 6.97 13.71
C THR A 8 -6.35 6.28 15.01
N VAL A 9 -7.32 5.93 15.85
CA VAL A 9 -7.07 5.19 17.09
C VAL A 9 -6.99 3.69 16.78
N ARG A 10 -5.97 3.03 17.30
CA ARG A 10 -5.82 1.57 17.19
C ARG A 10 -6.18 0.90 18.51
N GLN A 11 -7.17 0.04 18.49
CA GLN A 11 -7.52 -0.75 19.67
C GLN A 11 -6.50 -1.86 19.93
N ILE A 12 -6.11 -1.98 21.19
CA ILE A 12 -5.17 -2.98 21.70
C ILE A 12 -5.96 -3.96 22.56
N GLY A 13 -6.04 -5.21 22.14
CA GLY A 13 -6.84 -6.24 22.82
C GLY A 13 -8.27 -5.77 23.03
N ASN A 14 -8.82 -6.01 24.22
CA ASN A 14 -10.18 -5.61 24.61
C ASN A 14 -10.17 -4.43 25.59
N LEU A 15 -9.16 -3.56 25.51
CA LEU A 15 -9.00 -2.42 26.41
C LEU A 15 -9.76 -1.20 25.89
N LYS A 16 -10.16 -0.32 26.78
CA LYS A 16 -10.74 0.98 26.45
C LYS A 16 -9.67 1.85 25.77
N ASN A 17 -10.04 2.50 24.68
CA ASN A 17 -9.15 3.46 24.04
C ASN A 17 -9.03 4.75 24.85
N ASN A 18 -7.78 5.22 25.02
CA ASN A 18 -7.51 6.50 25.69
C ASN A 18 -7.57 7.65 24.68
N CYS A 19 -8.78 8.03 24.29
CA CYS A 19 -9.02 9.13 23.37
C CYS A 19 -10.32 9.84 23.72
N GLU A 20 -10.48 11.06 23.24
CA GLU A 20 -11.71 11.82 23.39
C GLU A 20 -12.84 11.24 22.54
N GLU A 21 -14.06 11.44 23.00
CA GLU A 21 -15.25 11.09 22.25
C GLU A 21 -15.55 12.16 21.21
N LEU A 22 -15.92 11.72 20.01
CA LEU A 22 -16.35 12.60 18.92
C LEU A 22 -17.88 12.81 18.97
N ASN A 23 -18.32 14.06 18.93
CA ASN A 23 -19.72 14.44 18.76
C ASN A 23 -20.01 14.94 17.33
N ASN A 24 -18.95 15.31 16.61
CA ASN A 24 -19.03 15.80 15.23
C ASN A 24 -17.86 15.30 14.42
N LYS A 25 -18.06 15.25 13.11
CA LYS A 25 -17.05 14.94 12.09
C LYS A 25 -17.19 15.94 10.96
N PHE A 26 -16.07 16.43 10.44
CA PHE A 26 -16.03 17.26 9.23
C PHE A 26 -15.67 16.42 8.01
N ALA A 27 -16.29 16.71 6.86
CA ALA A 27 -15.94 16.14 5.56
C ALA A 27 -16.10 17.17 4.45
N LEU A 28 -15.37 16.99 3.36
CA LEU A 28 -15.64 17.67 2.11
C LEU A 28 -16.81 16.97 1.39
N LYS A 29 -17.48 17.65 0.48
CA LYS A 29 -18.50 17.05 -0.35
C LYS A 29 -17.89 15.91 -1.19
N ASN A 30 -18.58 14.77 -1.27
CA ASN A 30 -18.12 13.54 -1.93
C ASN A 30 -16.87 12.87 -1.31
N GLU A 31 -16.35 13.37 -0.21
CA GLU A 31 -15.27 12.71 0.52
C GLU A 31 -15.78 11.47 1.25
N GLU A 32 -15.12 10.33 1.07
CA GLU A 32 -15.24 9.20 1.98
C GLU A 32 -14.45 9.49 3.26
N THR A 33 -15.12 9.43 4.38
CA THR A 33 -14.51 9.65 5.69
C THR A 33 -14.94 8.59 6.68
N SER A 34 -14.26 8.48 7.82
CA SER A 34 -14.54 7.44 8.80
C SER A 34 -14.37 7.90 10.25
N VAL A 35 -15.06 7.20 11.11
CA VAL A 35 -14.87 7.17 12.56
C VAL A 35 -14.94 5.73 13.05
N GLN A 36 -14.56 5.47 14.28
CA GLN A 36 -14.80 4.18 14.92
C GLN A 36 -15.91 4.31 15.96
N ILE A 37 -16.62 3.20 16.20
CA ILE A 37 -17.58 3.04 17.26
C ILE A 37 -16.98 2.10 18.28
N GLU A 38 -16.58 2.64 19.45
CA GLU A 38 -16.13 1.82 20.57
C GLU A 38 -17.33 1.32 21.34
N LEU A 39 -17.45 0.01 21.49
CA LEU A 39 -18.53 -0.71 22.15
C LEU A 39 -18.00 -1.45 23.38
N PHE A 40 -18.66 -1.34 24.53
CA PHE A 40 -18.38 -2.17 25.71
C PHE A 40 -19.43 -3.28 25.85
N LEU A 41 -18.96 -4.52 26.01
CA LEU A 41 -19.78 -5.70 26.25
C LEU A 41 -19.38 -6.35 27.60
N ASP A 42 -20.35 -6.72 28.42
CA ASP A 42 -20.13 -7.37 29.72
C ASP A 42 -19.90 -8.89 29.60
N LYS A 43 -20.28 -9.46 28.46
CA LYS A 43 -20.08 -10.86 28.08
C LYS A 43 -19.81 -11.01 26.60
N LYS A 44 -19.39 -12.20 26.17
CA LYS A 44 -19.27 -12.56 24.74
C LYS A 44 -20.67 -12.50 24.12
N THR A 45 -20.87 -11.70 23.08
CA THR A 45 -22.17 -11.39 22.50
C THR A 45 -22.14 -11.56 20.98
N TRP A 46 -23.20 -12.13 20.42
CA TRP A 46 -23.40 -12.15 18.96
C TRP A 46 -23.86 -10.78 18.48
N VAL A 47 -23.23 -10.28 17.43
CA VAL A 47 -23.51 -8.94 16.87
C VAL A 47 -23.80 -9.04 15.39
N ASN A 48 -24.86 -8.37 14.96
CA ASN A 48 -25.27 -8.19 13.57
C ASN A 48 -25.14 -6.72 13.16
N LEU A 49 -24.64 -6.46 11.96
CA LEU A 49 -24.43 -5.10 11.41
C LEU A 49 -25.41 -4.74 10.29
N ASP A 50 -26.53 -5.41 10.16
CA ASP A 50 -27.53 -5.20 9.10
C ASP A 50 -28.95 -5.33 9.63
N ASP A 51 -29.89 -5.02 8.74
CA ASP A 51 -31.32 -5.24 8.97
C ASP A 51 -31.71 -6.72 9.00
N VAL A 52 -30.80 -7.60 8.54
CA VAL A 52 -31.03 -9.05 8.57
C VAL A 52 -30.47 -9.63 9.86
N LEU A 53 -31.34 -10.12 10.72
CA LEU A 53 -30.96 -10.85 11.91
C LEU A 53 -30.44 -12.23 11.53
N THR A 54 -29.17 -12.51 11.83
CA THR A 54 -28.59 -13.85 11.76
C THR A 54 -28.31 -14.37 13.16
N LEU A 55 -28.58 -15.66 13.40
CA LEU A 55 -28.30 -16.32 14.66
C LEU A 55 -27.09 -17.25 14.51
N PRO A 56 -26.28 -17.40 15.56
CA PRO A 56 -25.22 -18.41 15.54
C PRO A 56 -25.82 -19.83 15.57
N TRP A 57 -25.02 -20.80 15.18
CA TRP A 57 -25.46 -22.21 15.15
C TRP A 57 -25.92 -22.75 16.51
N GLU A 58 -25.37 -22.21 17.60
CA GLU A 58 -25.74 -22.57 18.99
C GLU A 58 -27.18 -22.21 19.36
N GLY A 59 -27.88 -21.47 18.52
CA GLY A 59 -29.30 -21.19 18.70
C GLY A 59 -29.59 -19.97 19.60
N LEU A 60 -30.41 -20.17 20.61
CA LEU A 60 -30.93 -19.09 21.46
C LEU A 60 -29.86 -18.42 22.32
N VAL A 61 -29.22 -17.38 21.75
CA VAL A 61 -28.25 -16.53 22.44
C VAL A 61 -28.74 -15.08 22.42
N GLU A 62 -28.35 -14.33 23.42
CA GLU A 62 -28.50 -12.88 23.38
C GLU A 62 -27.70 -12.33 22.21
N ASN A 63 -28.36 -11.54 21.40
CA ASN A 63 -27.74 -10.88 20.25
C ASN A 63 -28.04 -9.38 20.22
N LEU A 64 -27.14 -8.65 19.57
CA LEU A 64 -27.27 -7.23 19.30
C LEU A 64 -27.34 -7.02 17.80
N ARG A 65 -28.25 -6.17 17.33
CA ARG A 65 -28.30 -5.69 15.96
C ARG A 65 -28.05 -4.20 15.91
N PHE A 66 -27.14 -3.79 15.05
CA PHE A 66 -26.82 -2.40 14.79
C PHE A 66 -27.56 -1.94 13.55
N GLU A 67 -28.23 -0.81 13.66
CA GLU A 67 -28.93 -0.13 12.58
C GLU A 67 -28.42 1.29 12.45
N ILE A 68 -28.26 1.77 11.22
CA ILE A 68 -27.85 3.15 10.92
C ILE A 68 -29.05 3.90 10.38
N GLU A 69 -29.47 4.96 11.08
CA GLU A 69 -30.46 5.90 10.58
C GLU A 69 -29.76 7.18 10.12
N SER A 70 -29.70 7.38 8.81
CA SER A 70 -29.05 8.55 8.20
C SER A 70 -29.48 8.73 6.74
N VAL A 71 -29.38 9.97 6.24
CA VAL A 71 -29.46 10.30 4.81
C VAL A 71 -28.10 10.22 4.12
N VAL A 72 -27.04 10.02 4.89
CA VAL A 72 -25.65 9.85 4.43
C VAL A 72 -25.44 8.40 4.03
N ASP A 73 -24.68 8.14 2.97
CA ASP A 73 -24.23 6.78 2.66
C ASP A 73 -23.26 6.32 3.75
N CYS A 74 -23.66 5.29 4.48
CA CYS A 74 -22.94 4.77 5.64
C CYS A 74 -22.74 3.27 5.53
N LYS A 75 -21.54 2.81 5.90
CA LYS A 75 -21.19 1.38 5.95
C LYS A 75 -20.49 1.06 7.26
N LEU A 76 -20.94 0.00 7.92
CA LEU A 76 -20.40 -0.45 9.19
C LEU A 76 -19.70 -1.79 9.02
N TYR A 77 -18.51 -1.92 9.63
CA TYR A 77 -17.67 -3.12 9.53
C TYR A 77 -17.15 -3.55 10.89
N PHE A 78 -16.91 -4.84 11.05
CA PHE A 78 -16.11 -5.36 12.16
C PHE A 78 -14.63 -5.09 11.93
N GLU A 79 -13.91 -4.87 13.04
CA GLU A 79 -12.45 -4.86 13.00
C GLU A 79 -11.89 -6.20 13.50
N GLY A 80 -10.94 -6.74 12.74
CA GLY A 80 -10.26 -8.00 13.02
C GLY A 80 -8.94 -7.81 13.77
N ASP A 81 -8.57 -8.81 14.55
CA ASP A 81 -7.35 -8.85 15.35
C ASP A 81 -6.17 -9.40 14.54
N VAL A 82 -5.01 -8.79 14.74
CA VAL A 82 -3.71 -9.24 14.22
C VAL A 82 -2.74 -9.37 15.39
N LEU A 83 -1.99 -10.47 15.43
CA LEU A 83 -0.95 -10.68 16.44
C LEU A 83 0.29 -9.89 16.04
N ASP A 84 0.64 -8.88 16.82
CA ASP A 84 1.81 -8.03 16.56
C ASP A 84 3.11 -8.62 17.13
N ASP A 85 4.23 -7.95 16.87
CA ASP A 85 5.57 -8.37 17.26
C ASP A 85 5.74 -8.54 18.78
N ASP A 86 5.05 -7.72 19.56
CA ASP A 86 5.01 -7.75 21.03
C ASP A 86 4.11 -8.87 21.60
N LYS A 87 3.54 -9.72 20.74
CA LYS A 87 2.59 -10.79 21.08
C LYS A 87 1.27 -10.29 21.64
N ILE A 88 0.91 -9.04 21.37
CA ILE A 88 -0.36 -8.44 21.73
C ILE A 88 -1.24 -8.36 20.49
N TYR A 89 -2.51 -8.71 20.60
CA TYR A 89 -3.49 -8.54 19.52
C TYR A 89 -3.87 -7.08 19.37
N LYS A 90 -3.82 -6.59 18.12
CA LYS A 90 -4.20 -5.24 17.73
C LYS A 90 -5.19 -5.28 16.59
N LYS A 91 -6.16 -4.37 16.58
CA LYS A 91 -7.08 -4.24 15.45
C LYS A 91 -6.36 -3.67 14.24
N ASP A 92 -6.45 -4.35 13.11
CA ASP A 92 -5.89 -3.86 11.84
C ASP A 92 -6.72 -4.23 10.61
N VAL A 93 -7.61 -5.20 10.68
CA VAL A 93 -8.37 -5.72 9.54
C VAL A 93 -9.78 -5.17 9.53
N ILE A 94 -10.25 -4.65 8.40
CA ILE A 94 -11.66 -4.34 8.14
C ILE A 94 -12.29 -5.60 7.55
N LEU A 95 -13.13 -6.26 8.35
CA LEU A 95 -13.67 -7.57 8.01
C LEU A 95 -14.91 -7.46 7.13
N ASN A 96 -14.89 -8.13 6.00
CA ASN A 96 -16.04 -8.22 5.10
C ASN A 96 -17.03 -9.30 5.55
N LYS A 97 -17.62 -9.11 6.76
CA LYS A 97 -18.68 -9.97 7.30
C LYS A 97 -19.73 -9.12 7.98
N ARG A 98 -20.98 -9.62 8.07
CA ARG A 98 -22.11 -8.88 8.61
C ARG A 98 -22.54 -9.33 10.00
N SER A 99 -22.02 -10.44 10.48
CA SER A 99 -22.28 -10.93 11.83
C SER A 99 -21.07 -11.63 12.43
N SER A 100 -20.89 -11.51 13.74
CA SER A 100 -19.77 -12.12 14.47
C SER A 100 -19.99 -12.11 15.96
N TYR A 101 -19.35 -13.03 16.67
CA TYR A 101 -19.14 -12.87 18.10
C TYR A 101 -18.11 -11.77 18.38
N LEU A 102 -18.46 -10.86 19.27
CA LEU A 102 -17.51 -9.95 19.91
C LEU A 102 -17.23 -10.42 21.35
N PRO A 103 -15.98 -10.31 21.81
CA PRO A 103 -15.59 -10.75 23.15
C PRO A 103 -16.15 -9.81 24.24
N LYS A 104 -16.09 -10.27 25.49
CA LYS A 104 -16.25 -9.39 26.66
C LYS A 104 -15.18 -8.31 26.68
N GLY A 105 -15.55 -7.08 27.05
CA GLY A 105 -14.67 -5.91 27.11
C GLY A 105 -14.99 -4.91 26.01
N TYR A 106 -13.99 -4.17 25.58
CA TYR A 106 -14.14 -3.17 24.52
C TYR A 106 -13.86 -3.78 23.15
N SER A 107 -14.64 -3.38 22.16
CA SER A 107 -14.46 -3.73 20.76
C SER A 107 -14.76 -2.50 19.90
N ASN A 108 -14.06 -2.35 18.79
CA ASN A 108 -14.31 -1.29 17.82
C ASN A 108 -15.03 -1.84 16.60
N LEU A 109 -15.90 -1.00 16.03
CA LEU A 109 -16.47 -1.15 14.70
C LEU A 109 -16.03 0.05 13.85
N TRP A 110 -15.75 -0.19 12.58
CA TRP A 110 -15.35 0.84 11.61
C TRP A 110 -16.58 1.36 10.88
N LEU A 111 -16.83 2.68 10.95
CA LEU A 111 -17.94 3.35 10.26
C LEU A 111 -17.39 4.24 9.16
N GLU A 112 -17.71 3.93 7.91
CA GLU A 112 -17.47 4.77 6.74
C GLU A 112 -18.70 5.61 6.42
N MET A 113 -18.47 6.84 5.97
CA MET A 113 -19.51 7.82 5.65
C MET A 113 -19.12 8.61 4.41
N LYS A 114 -20.10 8.84 3.52
CA LYS A 114 -19.93 9.70 2.34
C LYS A 114 -21.22 10.45 2.06
N SER A 115 -21.13 11.75 1.72
CA SER A 115 -22.29 12.56 1.34
C SER A 115 -21.96 13.46 0.15
N ASP A 116 -22.89 13.57 -0.77
CA ASP A 116 -22.89 14.50 -1.89
C ASP A 116 -23.65 15.81 -1.59
N THR A 117 -24.20 15.94 -0.40
CA THR A 117 -25.04 17.07 0.01
C THR A 117 -24.37 17.85 1.13
N GLU A 118 -24.17 19.18 0.96
CA GLU A 118 -23.62 20.04 2.01
C GLU A 118 -24.60 20.21 3.17
N GLY A 119 -24.07 20.49 4.36
CA GLY A 119 -24.85 20.75 5.56
C GLY A 119 -24.45 19.89 6.74
N ILE A 120 -25.29 19.92 7.78
CA ILE A 120 -25.12 19.10 8.96
C ILE A 120 -26.10 17.93 8.89
N HIS A 121 -25.58 16.73 8.81
CA HIS A 121 -26.35 15.49 8.75
C HIS A 121 -26.19 14.70 10.06
N ASN A 122 -27.28 14.13 10.53
CA ASN A 122 -27.25 13.22 11.66
C ASN A 122 -26.98 11.79 11.18
N VAL A 123 -26.02 11.13 11.81
CA VAL A 123 -25.75 9.70 11.65
C VAL A 123 -26.03 9.05 13.00
N THR A 124 -27.17 8.39 13.10
CA THR A 124 -27.64 7.79 14.36
C THR A 124 -27.45 6.28 14.32
N ILE A 125 -26.70 5.76 15.27
CA ILE A 125 -26.55 4.32 15.50
C ILE A 125 -27.58 3.90 16.52
N LYS A 126 -28.43 2.95 16.15
CA LYS A 126 -29.38 2.28 17.02
C LYS A 126 -28.93 0.87 17.32
N ILE A 127 -29.06 0.43 18.55
CA ILE A 127 -28.74 -0.93 18.99
C ILE A 127 -29.99 -1.58 19.53
N PHE A 128 -30.37 -2.66 18.87
CA PHE A 128 -31.46 -3.53 19.27
C PHE A 128 -30.91 -4.78 19.93
N LYS A 129 -31.63 -5.27 20.92
CA LYS A 129 -31.33 -6.51 21.64
C LYS A 129 -32.48 -7.49 21.47
N SER A 130 -32.14 -8.75 21.25
CA SER A 130 -33.11 -9.85 21.29
C SER A 130 -32.50 -11.11 21.90
N GLU A 131 -33.33 -12.06 22.30
CA GLU A 131 -32.92 -13.42 22.69
C GLU A 131 -33.46 -14.41 21.66
N GLY A 132 -32.56 -15.01 20.87
CA GLY A 132 -32.93 -15.87 19.76
C GLY A 132 -33.72 -15.13 18.68
N SER A 133 -34.95 -15.58 18.42
CA SER A 133 -35.87 -15.02 17.43
C SER A 133 -36.97 -14.14 18.06
N ASP A 134 -36.84 -13.77 19.32
CA ASP A 134 -37.80 -12.94 20.01
C ASP A 134 -37.83 -11.52 19.46
N ASP A 135 -38.87 -10.75 19.83
CA ASP A 135 -38.99 -9.35 19.43
C ASP A 135 -37.77 -8.54 19.89
N GLU A 136 -37.31 -7.66 19.01
CA GLU A 136 -36.16 -6.80 19.27
C GLU A 136 -36.58 -5.60 20.13
N GLU A 137 -35.78 -5.30 21.14
CA GLU A 137 -35.91 -4.11 21.98
C GLU A 137 -34.82 -3.10 21.64
N LEU A 138 -35.18 -1.84 21.36
CA LEU A 138 -34.20 -0.74 21.24
C LEU A 138 -33.62 -0.44 22.62
N ILE A 139 -32.34 -0.81 22.82
CA ILE A 139 -31.66 -0.63 24.12
C ILE A 139 -30.77 0.60 24.17
N PHE A 140 -30.36 1.12 23.01
CA PHE A 140 -29.44 2.26 22.95
C PHE A 140 -29.49 2.95 21.59
N GLN A 141 -29.33 4.29 21.61
CA GLN A 141 -29.08 5.06 20.39
C GLN A 141 -28.10 6.20 20.65
N LYS A 142 -27.30 6.54 19.61
CA LYS A 142 -26.35 7.65 19.67
C LYS A 142 -26.15 8.29 18.32
N THR A 143 -26.07 9.62 18.27
CA THR A 143 -25.97 10.40 17.06
C THR A 143 -24.60 11.09 16.96
N LEU A 144 -23.95 10.96 15.82
CA LEU A 144 -22.82 11.77 15.36
C LEU A 144 -23.33 12.82 14.38
N LYS A 145 -22.85 14.05 14.47
CA LYS A 145 -23.11 15.08 13.46
C LYS A 145 -22.00 15.07 12.40
N LEU A 146 -22.36 14.82 11.16
CA LEU A 146 -21.46 14.97 10.02
C LEU A 146 -21.68 16.35 9.38
N GLU A 147 -20.68 17.22 9.49
CA GLU A 147 -20.65 18.54 8.84
C GLU A 147 -19.98 18.40 7.46
N VAL A 148 -20.76 18.48 6.41
CA VAL A 148 -20.28 18.38 5.02
C VAL A 148 -20.12 19.78 4.43
N SER A 149 -18.93 20.09 3.95
CA SER A 149 -18.60 21.36 3.29
C SER A 149 -19.22 21.46 1.91
N SER A 150 -19.46 22.69 1.40
CA SER A 150 -19.74 22.93 -0.01
C SER A 150 -18.53 22.71 -0.93
N ILE A 151 -17.31 22.67 -0.37
CA ILE A 151 -16.11 22.36 -1.12
C ILE A 151 -16.10 20.87 -1.40
N GLU A 152 -15.97 20.53 -2.68
CA GLU A 152 -15.90 19.16 -3.14
C GLU A 152 -14.47 18.62 -3.06
N ILE A 153 -14.32 17.35 -2.69
CA ILE A 153 -13.03 16.67 -2.78
C ILE A 153 -12.61 16.59 -4.26
N PRO A 154 -11.33 16.77 -4.61
CA PRO A 154 -10.89 16.57 -5.98
C PRO A 154 -11.29 15.19 -6.50
N GLU A 155 -11.93 15.15 -7.68
CA GLU A 155 -12.38 13.90 -8.30
C GLU A 155 -11.19 12.98 -8.61
N LYS A 156 -10.11 13.56 -9.13
CA LYS A 156 -8.89 12.82 -9.46
C LYS A 156 -7.93 12.82 -8.28
N ASN A 157 -7.56 11.62 -7.82
CA ASN A 157 -6.42 11.45 -6.93
C ASN A 157 -5.13 11.63 -7.71
N ILE A 158 -4.43 12.77 -7.48
CA ILE A 158 -3.17 13.10 -8.15
C ILE A 158 -1.93 12.62 -7.40
N PHE A 159 -2.11 12.01 -6.24
CA PHE A 159 -1.01 11.40 -5.48
C PHE A 159 -0.39 10.28 -6.30
N TYR A 160 0.94 10.25 -6.39
CA TYR A 160 1.65 9.19 -7.08
C TYR A 160 2.00 8.07 -6.10
N LEU A 161 1.12 7.09 -6.00
CA LEU A 161 1.34 5.89 -5.19
C LEU A 161 2.03 4.81 -6.03
N ASP A 162 3.04 4.18 -5.45
CA ASP A 162 3.78 3.05 -6.02
C ASP A 162 3.93 1.96 -4.95
N LEU A 163 2.89 1.15 -4.76
CA LEU A 163 2.96 -0.06 -3.95
C LEU A 163 3.20 -1.25 -4.86
N TRP A 164 4.32 -1.96 -4.67
CA TRP A 164 4.69 -3.08 -5.53
C TRP A 164 3.73 -4.25 -5.40
N GLN A 165 3.28 -4.76 -6.55
CA GLN A 165 2.32 -5.85 -6.63
C GLN A 165 3.03 -7.20 -6.70
N HIS A 166 2.70 -8.11 -5.77
CA HIS A 166 3.25 -9.46 -5.68
C HIS A 166 2.21 -10.48 -6.12
N LEU A 167 2.03 -10.62 -7.45
CA LEU A 167 0.93 -11.40 -8.04
C LEU A 167 1.01 -12.89 -7.69
N SER A 168 2.21 -13.45 -7.69
CA SER A 168 2.41 -14.87 -7.39
C SER A 168 2.03 -15.22 -5.95
N SER A 169 2.11 -14.26 -5.04
CA SER A 169 1.66 -14.42 -3.65
C SER A 169 0.16 -14.73 -3.59
N LEU A 170 -0.64 -14.10 -4.45
CA LEU A 170 -2.09 -14.34 -4.53
C LEU A 170 -2.38 -15.76 -5.01
N ALA A 171 -1.67 -16.25 -6.04
CA ALA A 171 -1.86 -17.62 -6.51
C ALA A 171 -1.58 -18.67 -5.41
N ARG A 172 -0.51 -18.46 -4.62
CA ARG A 172 -0.17 -19.37 -3.51
C ARG A 172 -1.22 -19.36 -2.40
N VAL A 173 -1.68 -18.18 -2.02
CA VAL A 173 -2.65 -18.01 -0.93
C VAL A 173 -3.99 -18.64 -1.24
N TYR A 174 -4.44 -18.51 -2.49
CA TYR A 174 -5.74 -19.04 -2.92
C TYR A 174 -5.66 -20.43 -3.57
N ASP A 175 -4.46 -21.00 -3.65
CA ASP A 175 -4.19 -22.33 -4.25
C ASP A 175 -4.77 -22.44 -5.68
N VAL A 176 -4.45 -21.46 -6.51
CA VAL A 176 -4.86 -21.40 -7.91
C VAL A 176 -3.66 -21.47 -8.84
N GLU A 177 -3.88 -21.94 -10.06
CA GLU A 177 -2.82 -21.99 -11.09
C GLU A 177 -2.37 -20.57 -11.48
N TYR A 178 -1.04 -20.37 -11.55
CA TYR A 178 -0.44 -19.10 -11.93
C TYR A 178 -0.94 -18.62 -13.30
N TYR A 179 -1.45 -17.40 -13.32
CA TYR A 179 -1.95 -16.72 -14.52
C TYR A 179 -3.10 -17.42 -15.24
N SER A 180 -3.83 -18.28 -14.52
CA SER A 180 -5.14 -18.78 -14.94
C SER A 180 -6.21 -17.69 -14.91
N ASP A 181 -7.39 -17.96 -15.48
CA ASP A 181 -8.52 -17.02 -15.42
C ASP A 181 -8.93 -16.71 -13.99
N GLU A 182 -8.91 -17.70 -13.11
CA GLU A 182 -9.22 -17.52 -11.69
C GLU A 182 -8.17 -16.66 -10.99
N HIS A 183 -6.88 -16.87 -11.28
CA HIS A 183 -5.83 -16.03 -10.73
C HIS A 183 -6.01 -14.56 -11.18
N PHE A 184 -6.29 -14.31 -12.45
CA PHE A 184 -6.53 -12.95 -12.94
C PHE A 184 -7.77 -12.30 -12.35
N ARG A 185 -8.83 -13.07 -12.08
CA ARG A 185 -10.00 -12.58 -11.35
C ARG A 185 -9.64 -12.10 -9.95
N ILE A 186 -8.81 -12.86 -9.25
CA ILE A 186 -8.30 -12.50 -7.92
C ILE A 186 -7.41 -11.26 -8.01
N ILE A 187 -6.46 -11.21 -8.96
CA ILE A 187 -5.60 -10.06 -9.21
C ILE A 187 -6.45 -8.80 -9.40
N GLU A 188 -7.44 -8.82 -10.27
CA GLU A 188 -8.31 -7.67 -10.51
C GLU A 188 -9.02 -7.19 -9.24
N ASN A 189 -9.54 -8.11 -8.41
CA ASN A 189 -10.16 -7.75 -7.14
C ASN A 189 -9.19 -7.07 -6.17
N PHE A 190 -7.92 -7.49 -6.15
CA PHE A 190 -6.88 -6.87 -5.32
C PHE A 190 -6.41 -5.52 -5.88
N MET A 191 -6.41 -5.35 -7.19
CA MET A 191 -5.98 -4.08 -7.81
C MET A 191 -7.02 -2.97 -7.67
N LYS A 192 -8.33 -3.27 -7.59
CA LYS A 192 -9.39 -2.26 -7.44
C LYS A 192 -9.17 -1.31 -6.25
N PRO A 193 -9.05 -1.78 -4.99
CA PRO A 193 -8.82 -0.86 -3.87
C PRO A 193 -7.45 -0.16 -3.95
N LEU A 194 -6.46 -0.78 -4.60
CA LEU A 194 -5.16 -0.17 -4.81
C LEU A 194 -5.24 1.00 -5.80
N ALA A 195 -6.00 0.86 -6.88
CA ALA A 195 -6.30 1.93 -7.82
C ALA A 195 -7.03 3.10 -7.14
N ASP A 196 -8.05 2.81 -6.32
CA ASP A 196 -8.80 3.80 -5.55
C ASP A 196 -7.89 4.58 -4.57
N ALA A 197 -6.87 3.93 -4.03
CA ALA A 197 -5.87 4.58 -3.17
C ALA A 197 -4.88 5.49 -3.93
N GLY A 198 -4.91 5.52 -5.26
CA GLY A 198 -4.09 6.40 -6.10
C GLY A 198 -2.86 5.73 -6.71
N GLN A 199 -2.81 4.39 -6.80
CA GLN A 199 -1.74 3.69 -7.52
C GLN A 199 -1.59 4.21 -8.95
N LYS A 200 -0.34 4.45 -9.38
CA LYS A 200 -0.02 4.98 -10.71
C LYS A 200 0.87 4.04 -11.53
N VAL A 201 1.39 3.03 -10.90
CA VAL A 201 2.44 2.17 -11.43
C VAL A 201 1.94 0.75 -11.60
N CYS A 202 2.16 0.19 -12.79
CA CYS A 202 2.00 -1.22 -13.10
C CYS A 202 3.37 -1.90 -12.97
N ASP A 203 3.55 -2.77 -11.96
CA ASP A 203 4.81 -3.46 -11.71
C ASP A 203 4.85 -4.81 -12.41
N LEU A 204 5.67 -4.94 -13.44
CA LEU A 204 5.80 -6.12 -14.26
C LEU A 204 7.01 -6.95 -13.83
N ILE A 205 6.75 -8.13 -13.36
CA ILE A 205 7.79 -9.11 -13.00
C ILE A 205 8.20 -9.87 -14.26
N VAL A 206 9.40 -9.59 -14.75
CA VAL A 206 9.92 -10.17 -16.00
C VAL A 206 11.13 -11.08 -15.79
N SER A 207 11.30 -11.58 -14.59
CA SER A 207 12.19 -12.70 -14.29
C SER A 207 11.64 -13.51 -13.12
N ASP A 208 12.06 -14.75 -13.01
CA ASP A 208 11.81 -15.53 -11.80
C ASP A 208 12.71 -15.01 -10.67
N TYR A 209 12.26 -14.99 -9.44
CA TYR A 209 13.04 -14.56 -8.27
C TYR A 209 13.57 -13.12 -8.30
N SER A 210 12.81 -12.17 -8.79
CA SER A 210 13.21 -10.75 -8.79
C SER A 210 13.62 -10.24 -7.40
N TRP A 211 13.10 -10.85 -6.34
CA TRP A 211 13.39 -10.54 -4.93
C TRP A 211 14.05 -11.69 -4.16
N ALA A 212 14.79 -12.55 -4.84
CA ALA A 212 15.37 -13.78 -4.26
C ALA A 212 16.29 -13.56 -3.06
N GLY A 213 16.83 -12.40 -2.83
CA GLY A 213 17.72 -12.11 -1.69
C GLY A 213 17.02 -11.63 -0.42
N GLN A 214 15.71 -11.36 -0.45
CA GLN A 214 15.03 -10.67 0.65
C GLN A 214 14.62 -11.57 1.82
N GLU A 215 14.81 -12.89 1.72
CA GLU A 215 14.50 -13.87 2.77
C GLU A 215 13.09 -13.72 3.37
N CYS A 216 12.12 -13.34 2.52
CA CYS A 216 10.73 -13.18 2.92
C CYS A 216 10.06 -14.51 3.23
N PHE A 217 10.63 -15.59 2.73
CA PHE A 217 10.15 -16.96 2.84
C PHE A 217 11.20 -17.86 3.46
N LYS A 218 10.74 -18.95 4.06
CA LYS A 218 11.61 -20.03 4.50
C LYS A 218 12.28 -20.66 3.28
N ILE A 219 13.60 -20.69 3.27
CA ILE A 219 14.38 -21.40 2.26
C ILE A 219 14.54 -22.85 2.73
N TYR A 220 14.07 -23.80 1.92
CA TYR A 220 14.26 -25.23 2.12
C TYR A 220 15.32 -25.73 1.14
N ASP A 221 16.15 -26.69 1.54
CA ASP A 221 17.26 -27.21 0.73
C ASP A 221 16.85 -27.73 -0.65
N ASN A 222 15.62 -28.19 -0.80
CA ASN A 222 15.07 -28.72 -2.05
C ASN A 222 14.02 -27.81 -2.69
N GLN A 223 14.01 -26.55 -2.35
CA GLN A 223 12.95 -25.65 -2.76
C GLN A 223 13.10 -25.23 -4.21
N SER A 224 12.13 -25.59 -5.03
CA SER A 224 11.93 -25.04 -6.38
C SER A 224 10.95 -23.87 -6.41
N SER A 225 10.39 -23.49 -5.26
CA SER A 225 9.40 -22.44 -5.16
C SER A 225 10.03 -21.07 -5.45
N LEU A 226 9.34 -20.31 -6.28
CA LEU A 226 9.70 -18.97 -6.68
C LEU A 226 8.90 -17.96 -5.85
N TYR A 227 9.51 -16.85 -5.43
CA TYR A 227 8.78 -15.76 -4.79
C TYR A 227 7.78 -15.15 -5.76
N GLU A 228 8.26 -14.86 -6.97
CA GLU A 228 7.45 -14.39 -8.07
C GLU A 228 7.71 -15.25 -9.30
N TYR A 229 6.65 -15.54 -10.03
CA TYR A 229 6.72 -16.13 -11.35
C TYR A 229 6.78 -15.03 -12.39
N ASN A 230 7.64 -15.25 -13.39
CA ASN A 230 7.73 -14.40 -14.56
C ASN A 230 6.37 -14.29 -15.26
N LEU A 231 5.92 -13.06 -15.55
CA LEU A 231 4.73 -12.80 -16.36
C LEU A 231 4.92 -13.20 -17.84
N ILE A 232 6.17 -13.39 -18.25
CA ILE A 232 6.52 -13.82 -19.59
C ILE A 232 6.83 -15.32 -19.54
N LYS A 233 6.39 -16.07 -20.55
CA LYS A 233 6.74 -17.49 -20.71
C LYS A 233 7.76 -17.67 -21.82
N PRO A 234 9.08 -17.69 -21.52
CA PRO A 234 10.12 -17.89 -22.53
C PRO A 234 10.15 -19.36 -22.96
N TYR A 235 10.31 -19.58 -24.26
CA TYR A 235 10.48 -20.93 -24.80
C TYR A 235 11.46 -20.95 -25.97
N ILE A 236 12.09 -22.11 -26.20
CA ILE A 236 12.94 -22.37 -27.38
C ILE A 236 12.15 -23.27 -28.32
N LYS A 237 12.05 -22.84 -29.58
CA LYS A 237 11.48 -23.63 -30.67
C LYS A 237 12.35 -23.48 -31.91
N ASN A 238 12.73 -24.59 -32.52
CA ASN A 238 13.66 -24.63 -33.67
C ASN A 238 14.97 -23.89 -33.35
N GLY A 239 15.51 -24.09 -32.14
CA GLY A 239 16.74 -23.45 -31.66
C GLY A 239 16.68 -21.95 -31.42
N LYS A 240 15.50 -21.31 -31.51
CA LYS A 240 15.32 -19.86 -31.31
C LYS A 240 14.51 -19.59 -30.04
N LEU A 241 14.95 -18.58 -29.28
CA LEU A 241 14.22 -18.05 -28.14
C LEU A 241 12.99 -17.28 -28.66
N GLN A 242 11.84 -17.54 -28.07
CA GLN A 242 10.58 -16.84 -28.30
C GLN A 242 9.92 -16.57 -26.95
N LEU A 243 9.10 -15.51 -26.87
CA LEU A 243 8.44 -15.09 -25.65
C LEU A 243 6.91 -15.07 -25.86
N ASP A 244 6.17 -15.65 -24.89
CA ASP A 244 4.73 -15.51 -24.81
C ASP A 244 4.41 -14.42 -23.77
N PHE A 245 3.83 -13.33 -24.23
CA PHE A 245 3.48 -12.16 -23.44
C PHE A 245 2.02 -12.15 -22.96
N SER A 246 1.26 -13.22 -23.16
CA SER A 246 -0.19 -13.23 -22.89
C SER A 246 -0.55 -12.82 -21.47
N ALA A 247 0.19 -13.31 -20.46
CA ALA A 247 -0.07 -12.97 -19.06
C ALA A 247 0.36 -11.53 -18.73
N LEU A 248 1.45 -11.06 -19.30
CA LEU A 248 1.94 -9.68 -19.15
C LEU A 248 0.93 -8.70 -19.73
N ASP A 249 0.49 -8.93 -20.97
CA ASP A 249 -0.49 -8.08 -21.66
C ASP A 249 -1.81 -8.00 -20.88
N ARG A 250 -2.29 -9.13 -20.37
CA ARG A 250 -3.52 -9.20 -19.59
C ARG A 250 -3.43 -8.40 -18.29
N PHE A 251 -2.29 -8.45 -17.61
CA PHE A 251 -2.09 -7.66 -16.40
C PHE A 251 -2.00 -6.16 -16.70
N ILE A 252 -1.31 -5.77 -17.76
CA ILE A 252 -1.28 -4.38 -18.24
C ILE A 252 -2.70 -3.88 -18.54
N GLU A 253 -3.51 -4.68 -19.25
CA GLU A 253 -4.90 -4.34 -19.54
C GLU A 253 -5.74 -4.10 -18.28
N ILE A 254 -5.60 -4.96 -17.26
CA ILE A 254 -6.25 -4.75 -15.96
C ILE A 254 -5.82 -3.41 -15.34
N CYS A 255 -4.51 -3.13 -15.31
CA CYS A 255 -3.99 -1.88 -14.77
C CYS A 255 -4.48 -0.65 -15.55
N GLN A 256 -4.54 -0.72 -16.87
CA GLN A 256 -5.06 0.34 -17.73
C GLN A 256 -6.55 0.60 -17.48
N ASN A 257 -7.36 -0.45 -17.43
CA ASN A 257 -8.79 -0.37 -17.16
C ASN A 257 -9.12 0.23 -15.78
N LEU A 258 -8.24 0.02 -14.80
CA LEU A 258 -8.35 0.58 -13.46
C LEU A 258 -7.71 1.98 -13.32
N GLY A 259 -7.07 2.51 -14.36
CA GLY A 259 -6.42 3.83 -14.34
C GLY A 259 -5.13 3.88 -13.52
N MET A 260 -4.47 2.73 -13.29
CA MET A 260 -3.22 2.61 -12.52
C MET A 260 -2.00 2.28 -13.40
N CYS A 261 -1.99 2.72 -14.65
CA CYS A 261 -0.90 2.49 -15.60
C CYS A 261 -0.40 3.81 -16.21
N GLU A 262 -0.07 4.79 -15.34
CA GLU A 262 0.63 6.03 -15.76
C GLU A 262 2.14 5.75 -15.94
N GLU A 263 2.66 4.71 -15.30
CA GLU A 263 4.02 4.22 -15.42
C GLU A 263 4.05 2.68 -15.37
N ILE A 264 4.99 2.08 -16.06
CA ILE A 264 5.30 0.65 -16.02
C ILE A 264 6.71 0.46 -15.46
N ASN A 265 6.86 -0.36 -14.43
CA ASN A 265 8.14 -0.77 -13.89
C ASN A 265 8.46 -2.21 -14.30
N LEU A 266 9.58 -2.44 -14.95
CA LEU A 266 10.09 -3.77 -15.28
C LEU A 266 11.04 -4.24 -14.18
N PHE A 267 10.62 -5.23 -13.40
CA PHE A 267 11.44 -5.85 -12.36
C PHE A 267 12.12 -7.13 -12.87
N GLY A 268 13.38 -7.29 -12.56
CA GLY A 268 14.12 -8.50 -12.82
C GLY A 268 15.01 -8.45 -14.05
N ILE A 269 15.25 -7.27 -14.63
CA ILE A 269 16.23 -7.06 -15.71
C ILE A 269 17.59 -6.69 -15.14
N ILE A 270 17.64 -5.65 -14.29
CA ILE A 270 18.82 -5.25 -13.52
C ILE A 270 18.45 -5.14 -12.06
N GLY A 271 19.43 -5.04 -11.17
CA GLY A 271 19.15 -4.90 -9.74
C GLY A 271 18.52 -6.15 -9.11
N ASN A 272 18.76 -7.32 -9.69
CA ASN A 272 18.30 -8.58 -9.11
C ASN A 272 19.05 -8.85 -7.81
N TRP A 273 18.30 -9.13 -6.74
CA TRP A 273 18.83 -9.47 -5.42
C TRP A 273 19.50 -10.86 -5.39
N ASN A 274 20.42 -11.13 -6.29
CA ASN A 274 21.17 -12.36 -6.27
C ASN A 274 22.52 -12.10 -5.60
N ARG A 275 22.60 -12.34 -4.29
CA ARG A 275 23.81 -12.23 -3.45
C ARG A 275 24.56 -10.89 -3.55
N GLY A 276 23.85 -9.80 -3.71
CA GLY A 276 24.40 -8.45 -3.75
C GLY A 276 25.03 -8.08 -5.08
N ASN A 277 24.80 -8.85 -6.13
CA ASN A 277 25.27 -8.53 -7.47
C ASN A 277 24.11 -7.94 -8.28
N PHE A 278 24.12 -6.62 -8.46
CA PHE A 278 23.16 -5.89 -9.31
C PHE A 278 23.52 -5.95 -10.79
N SER A 279 24.65 -6.52 -11.13
CA SER A 279 25.08 -6.69 -12.50
C SER A 279 24.40 -7.90 -13.14
N VAL A 280 24.27 -7.80 -14.43
CA VAL A 280 23.77 -8.87 -15.28
C VAL A 280 24.83 -9.95 -15.42
N ILE A 281 24.39 -11.14 -15.68
CA ILE A 281 25.12 -12.35 -15.89
C ILE A 281 26.29 -12.23 -16.81
N LEU A 282 27.36 -12.77 -16.34
CA LEU A 282 28.52 -13.18 -17.11
C LEU A 282 28.34 -14.61 -17.61
N GLU A 283 29.00 -14.97 -18.72
CA GLU A 283 28.92 -16.30 -19.37
C GLU A 283 29.35 -17.45 -18.45
N ASP A 284 30.20 -17.16 -17.45
CA ASP A 284 30.71 -18.12 -16.46
C ASP A 284 29.98 -18.08 -15.11
N PHE A 285 28.76 -17.64 -15.09
CA PHE A 285 28.00 -17.50 -13.86
C PHE A 285 27.56 -18.86 -13.31
N ASP A 286 28.00 -19.23 -12.12
CA ASP A 286 27.65 -20.49 -11.46
C ASP A 286 26.17 -20.62 -11.13
N GLU A 287 25.52 -19.49 -10.85
CA GLU A 287 24.08 -19.44 -10.64
C GLU A 287 23.37 -18.79 -11.83
N PRO A 288 22.47 -19.50 -12.50
CA PRO A 288 21.76 -18.96 -13.65
C PRO A 288 20.88 -17.77 -13.25
N ILE A 289 20.70 -16.79 -14.14
CA ILE A 289 19.58 -15.86 -14.01
C ILE A 289 18.31 -16.69 -13.84
N LYS A 290 17.48 -16.24 -12.95
CA LYS A 290 16.23 -16.89 -12.65
C LYS A 290 15.18 -16.55 -13.73
N VAL A 291 15.55 -16.76 -14.99
CA VAL A 291 14.61 -16.77 -16.13
C VAL A 291 14.57 -18.19 -16.67
N ARG A 292 13.53 -18.88 -16.33
CA ARG A 292 13.27 -20.25 -16.75
C ARG A 292 12.78 -20.27 -18.19
N VAL A 293 13.31 -21.20 -19.00
CA VAL A 293 12.98 -21.33 -20.42
C VAL A 293 12.53 -22.75 -20.69
N HIS A 294 11.37 -22.92 -21.30
CA HIS A 294 10.89 -24.23 -21.77
C HIS A 294 11.49 -24.51 -23.16
N ASN A 295 12.42 -25.44 -23.24
CA ASN A 295 12.95 -25.88 -24.52
C ASN A 295 12.02 -26.94 -25.13
N LEU A 296 11.20 -26.53 -26.09
CA LEU A 296 10.22 -27.38 -26.76
C LEU A 296 10.87 -28.44 -27.66
N ASP A 297 12.08 -28.16 -28.18
CA ASP A 297 12.81 -29.12 -29.04
C ASP A 297 13.29 -30.35 -28.24
N SER A 298 13.58 -30.17 -26.96
CA SER A 298 14.01 -31.24 -26.05
C SER A 298 12.98 -31.61 -24.98
N SER A 299 11.87 -30.89 -24.89
CA SER A 299 10.84 -31.01 -23.84
C SER A 299 11.40 -30.86 -22.41
N LYS A 300 12.43 -30.03 -22.24
CA LYS A 300 13.10 -29.78 -20.95
C LYS A 300 13.06 -28.32 -20.57
N PHE A 301 13.07 -28.05 -19.27
CA PHE A 301 13.32 -26.72 -18.76
C PHE A 301 14.82 -26.45 -18.63
N THR A 302 15.23 -25.22 -18.93
CA THR A 302 16.57 -24.68 -18.72
C THR A 302 16.45 -23.25 -18.20
N PHE A 303 17.58 -22.58 -18.05
CA PHE A 303 17.62 -21.16 -17.69
C PHE A 303 18.40 -20.38 -18.74
N ILE A 304 18.18 -19.08 -18.81
CA ILE A 304 19.08 -18.18 -19.54
C ILE A 304 20.43 -18.21 -18.82
N ARG A 305 21.51 -18.55 -19.55
CA ARG A 305 22.86 -18.71 -18.99
C ARG A 305 23.94 -17.90 -19.71
N THR A 306 23.61 -17.34 -20.86
CA THR A 306 24.59 -16.60 -21.67
C THR A 306 24.12 -15.15 -21.84
N LYS A 307 25.09 -14.23 -21.90
CA LYS A 307 24.86 -12.82 -22.17
C LYS A 307 24.05 -12.62 -23.46
N LYS A 308 24.42 -13.33 -24.53
CA LYS A 308 23.73 -13.25 -25.82
C LYS A 308 22.25 -13.64 -25.72
N MET A 309 21.92 -14.72 -24.98
CA MET A 309 20.55 -15.16 -24.81
C MET A 309 19.76 -14.17 -23.94
N TYR A 310 20.44 -13.56 -22.97
CA TYR A 310 19.85 -12.52 -22.12
C TYR A 310 19.58 -11.22 -22.90
N GLU A 311 20.53 -10.78 -23.71
CA GLU A 311 20.35 -9.61 -24.61
C GLU A 311 19.16 -9.82 -25.54
N GLU A 312 19.01 -11.02 -26.09
CA GLU A 312 17.87 -11.36 -26.93
C GLU A 312 16.54 -11.36 -26.15
N TYR A 313 16.54 -11.88 -24.92
CA TYR A 313 15.40 -11.84 -24.02
C TYR A 313 14.94 -10.42 -23.74
N VAL A 314 15.85 -9.55 -23.31
CA VAL A 314 15.56 -8.15 -23.00
C VAL A 314 15.12 -7.38 -24.24
N ARG A 315 15.77 -7.63 -25.39
CA ARG A 315 15.41 -7.01 -26.67
C ARG A 315 13.95 -7.28 -27.03
N GLN A 316 13.52 -8.54 -26.97
CA GLN A 316 12.13 -8.91 -27.31
C GLN A 316 11.13 -8.25 -26.34
N ILE A 317 11.46 -8.10 -25.06
CA ILE A 317 10.60 -7.36 -24.10
C ILE A 317 10.47 -5.89 -24.50
N PHE A 318 11.58 -5.24 -24.80
CA PHE A 318 11.57 -3.82 -25.17
C PHE A 318 10.81 -3.59 -26.48
N GLU A 319 11.05 -4.44 -27.50
CA GLU A 319 10.35 -4.39 -28.78
C GLU A 319 8.84 -4.59 -28.60
N HIS A 320 8.41 -5.54 -27.76
CA HIS A 320 7.00 -5.76 -27.48
C HIS A 320 6.32 -4.53 -26.86
N LEU A 321 6.98 -3.88 -25.88
CA LEU A 321 6.43 -2.67 -25.25
C LEU A 321 6.42 -1.46 -26.19
N VAL A 322 7.36 -1.40 -27.15
CA VAL A 322 7.34 -0.40 -28.24
C VAL A 322 6.17 -0.65 -29.18
N GLU A 323 5.96 -1.89 -29.61
CA GLU A 323 4.85 -2.28 -30.48
C GLU A 323 3.48 -1.99 -29.87
N LYS A 324 3.39 -2.04 -28.53
CA LYS A 324 2.18 -1.73 -27.75
C LYS A 324 2.01 -0.23 -27.44
N ASP A 325 2.92 0.64 -27.88
CA ASP A 325 2.96 2.08 -27.55
C ASP A 325 3.06 2.37 -26.03
N LEU A 326 3.75 1.49 -25.31
CA LEU A 326 3.92 1.58 -23.85
C LEU A 326 5.35 2.01 -23.45
N TRP A 327 6.28 2.10 -24.38
CA TRP A 327 7.67 2.36 -24.10
C TRP A 327 7.92 3.68 -23.36
N ASN A 328 7.20 4.72 -23.74
CA ASN A 328 7.39 6.06 -23.16
C ASN A 328 7.08 6.13 -21.66
N ILE A 329 6.21 5.25 -21.16
CA ILE A 329 5.85 5.16 -19.75
C ILE A 329 6.61 4.04 -19.01
N THR A 330 7.47 3.31 -19.73
CA THR A 330 8.23 2.17 -19.16
C THR A 330 9.51 2.62 -18.50
N ARG A 331 9.82 2.00 -17.36
CA ARG A 331 11.09 2.11 -16.62
C ARG A 331 11.63 0.73 -16.30
N VAL A 332 12.94 0.57 -16.34
CA VAL A 332 13.60 -0.59 -15.75
C VAL A 332 13.87 -0.28 -14.28
N MET A 333 13.38 -1.12 -13.38
CA MET A 333 13.50 -0.90 -11.94
C MET A 333 14.74 -1.57 -11.37
N ALA A 334 15.53 -0.82 -10.60
CA ALA A 334 16.64 -1.32 -9.79
C ALA A 334 16.42 -0.97 -8.31
N ASP A 335 16.41 -2.00 -7.45
CA ASP A 335 16.09 -1.86 -6.04
C ASP A 335 17.36 -1.82 -5.18
N GLN A 336 17.55 -0.72 -4.47
CA GLN A 336 18.55 -0.49 -3.43
C GLN A 336 20.02 -0.81 -3.81
N PRO A 337 20.53 -0.34 -4.96
CA PRO A 337 21.96 -0.48 -5.26
C PRO A 337 22.81 0.22 -4.19
N ARG A 338 23.92 -0.40 -3.81
CA ARG A 338 24.81 0.15 -2.78
C ARG A 338 25.68 1.28 -3.34
N ASN A 339 26.12 1.11 -4.57
CA ASN A 339 26.95 2.10 -5.26
C ASN A 339 26.74 2.01 -6.78
N VAL A 340 27.20 3.02 -7.50
CA VAL A 340 27.03 3.14 -8.95
C VAL A 340 27.68 1.99 -9.71
N GLY A 341 28.85 1.48 -9.23
CA GLY A 341 29.56 0.38 -9.87
C GLY A 341 28.78 -0.94 -9.92
N GLU A 342 27.86 -1.16 -8.97
CA GLU A 342 27.02 -2.37 -8.96
C GLU A 342 26.02 -2.42 -10.11
N VAL A 343 25.59 -1.28 -10.62
CA VAL A 343 24.55 -1.21 -11.66
C VAL A 343 25.12 -0.86 -13.05
N SER A 344 26.31 -0.28 -13.11
CA SER A 344 26.87 0.27 -14.35
C SER A 344 26.94 -0.76 -15.49
N GLU A 345 27.36 -1.99 -15.21
CA GLU A 345 27.42 -3.05 -16.23
C GLU A 345 26.02 -3.41 -16.77
N GLY A 346 25.03 -3.48 -15.88
CA GLY A 346 23.64 -3.73 -16.25
C GLY A 346 23.06 -2.59 -17.07
N GLU A 347 23.31 -1.33 -16.67
CA GLU A 347 22.90 -0.15 -17.43
C GLU A 347 23.53 -0.13 -18.83
N ASP A 348 24.84 -0.33 -18.92
CA ASP A 348 25.56 -0.36 -20.19
C ASP A 348 25.00 -1.43 -21.13
N LEU A 349 24.62 -2.59 -20.57
CA LEU A 349 24.05 -3.66 -21.36
C LEU A 349 22.68 -3.28 -21.94
N ILE A 350 21.77 -2.78 -21.10
CA ILE A 350 20.42 -2.46 -21.57
C ILE A 350 20.42 -1.22 -22.47
N ARG A 351 21.33 -0.24 -22.26
CA ARG A 351 21.50 0.92 -23.14
C ARG A 351 22.09 0.55 -24.51
N LYS A 352 22.88 -0.51 -24.61
CA LYS A 352 23.33 -1.07 -25.92
C LYS A 352 22.16 -1.70 -26.69
N ILE A 353 21.17 -2.25 -25.98
CA ILE A 353 19.98 -2.80 -26.62
C ILE A 353 19.06 -1.67 -27.07
N ARG A 354 18.90 -0.65 -26.20
CA ARG A 354 18.09 0.52 -26.45
C ARG A 354 18.58 1.72 -25.64
N ASP A 355 19.06 2.76 -26.33
CA ASP A 355 19.73 3.91 -25.72
C ASP A 355 18.81 4.88 -24.96
N ASP A 356 17.52 4.92 -25.32
CA ASP A 356 16.48 5.75 -24.67
C ASP A 356 15.82 5.07 -23.44
N VAL A 357 16.38 3.94 -22.96
CA VAL A 357 15.85 3.27 -21.77
C VAL A 357 15.91 4.18 -20.55
N LYS A 358 14.79 4.26 -19.83
CA LYS A 358 14.70 4.96 -18.57
C LYS A 358 14.84 3.97 -17.42
N ILE A 359 15.58 4.36 -16.39
CA ILE A 359 15.84 3.50 -15.24
C ILE A 359 15.32 4.20 -13.98
N LYS A 360 14.61 3.46 -13.14
CA LYS A 360 14.11 3.92 -11.84
C LYS A 360 14.89 3.23 -10.73
N TYR A 361 15.29 4.00 -9.74
CA TYR A 361 16.03 3.50 -8.58
C TYR A 361 15.26 3.74 -7.29
N ALA A 362 15.11 2.69 -6.48
CA ALA A 362 14.79 2.84 -5.06
C ALA A 362 16.10 2.94 -4.29
N ILE A 363 16.39 4.09 -3.68
CA ILE A 363 17.70 4.39 -3.09
C ILE A 363 17.65 4.30 -1.58
N MET A 364 18.48 3.42 -1.03
CA MET A 364 18.65 3.23 0.40
C MET A 364 20.04 3.69 0.90
N HIS A 365 20.99 3.89 0.00
CA HIS A 365 22.38 4.21 0.32
C HIS A 365 22.76 5.56 -0.26
N GLY A 366 23.16 6.50 0.60
CA GLY A 366 23.51 7.86 0.20
C GLY A 366 24.70 7.91 -0.77
N ASP A 367 25.66 7.00 -0.66
CA ASP A 367 26.81 6.92 -1.55
C ASP A 367 26.42 6.73 -3.03
N PHE A 368 25.35 5.97 -3.29
CA PHE A 368 24.81 5.86 -4.63
C PHE A 368 24.31 7.21 -5.13
N PHE A 369 23.54 7.88 -4.29
CA PHE A 369 22.89 9.15 -4.63
C PHE A 369 23.91 10.27 -4.90
N GLU A 370 25.00 10.34 -4.12
CA GLU A 370 26.05 11.36 -4.27
C GLU A 370 26.89 11.16 -5.55
N ASN A 371 27.04 9.93 -6.01
CA ASN A 371 27.98 9.57 -7.09
C ASN A 371 27.29 9.24 -8.42
N TYR A 372 25.96 9.31 -8.49
CA TYR A 372 25.22 9.02 -9.72
C TYR A 372 25.04 10.28 -10.56
N ASP A 373 25.62 10.27 -11.78
CA ASP A 373 25.58 11.39 -12.72
C ASP A 373 24.41 11.33 -13.73
N GLY A 374 23.57 10.29 -13.65
CA GLY A 374 22.45 10.08 -14.55
C GLY A 374 21.21 10.90 -14.20
N ASP A 375 20.10 10.57 -14.87
CA ASP A 375 18.80 11.21 -14.64
C ASP A 375 18.20 10.79 -13.31
N THR A 376 17.96 11.76 -12.41
CA THR A 376 17.41 11.55 -11.08
C THR A 376 15.88 11.71 -11.01
N GLU A 377 15.21 12.03 -12.11
CA GLU A 377 13.75 12.23 -12.14
C GLU A 377 12.95 10.99 -11.73
N ASN A 378 13.57 9.82 -11.85
CA ASN A 378 12.94 8.53 -11.56
C ASN A 378 13.42 7.93 -10.21
N PHE A 379 13.90 8.74 -9.29
CA PHE A 379 14.36 8.25 -7.99
C PHE A 379 13.21 8.12 -6.99
N SER A 380 13.29 7.06 -6.19
CA SER A 380 12.58 6.94 -4.92
C SER A 380 13.61 6.87 -3.80
N ILE A 381 13.59 7.83 -2.88
CA ILE A 381 14.58 7.93 -1.80
C ILE A 381 13.98 7.48 -0.47
N ILE A 382 14.71 6.65 0.30
CA ILE A 382 14.27 6.29 1.65
C ILE A 382 14.28 7.51 2.57
N LEU A 383 13.30 7.60 3.46
CA LEU A 383 13.05 8.78 4.29
C LEU A 383 14.27 9.23 5.12
N ASN A 384 15.01 8.30 5.72
CA ASN A 384 16.21 8.63 6.50
C ASN A 384 17.33 9.25 5.66
N GLU A 385 17.55 8.78 4.43
CA GLU A 385 18.52 9.38 3.51
C GLU A 385 18.05 10.75 3.01
N TYR A 386 16.75 10.91 2.73
CA TYR A 386 16.20 12.22 2.42
C TYR A 386 16.44 13.24 3.53
N ILE A 387 16.22 12.86 4.80
CA ILE A 387 16.51 13.71 5.96
C ILE A 387 17.99 14.05 6.04
N ARG A 388 18.89 13.10 5.77
CA ARG A 388 20.35 13.36 5.73
C ARG A 388 20.73 14.36 4.65
N VAL A 389 20.12 14.26 3.47
CA VAL A 389 20.30 15.23 2.37
C VAL A 389 19.86 16.62 2.81
N GLN A 390 18.66 16.74 3.38
CA GLN A 390 18.12 18.04 3.80
C GLN A 390 18.96 18.70 4.91
N ASN A 391 19.56 17.93 5.78
CA ASN A 391 20.42 18.40 6.87
C ASN A 391 21.89 18.63 6.43
N GLY A 392 22.19 18.54 5.14
CA GLY A 392 23.53 18.76 4.59
C GLY A 392 24.52 17.62 4.83
N GLY A 393 24.03 16.44 5.26
CA GLY A 393 24.82 15.22 5.47
C GLY A 393 25.18 14.49 4.17
N LEU A 394 24.47 14.78 3.10
CA LEU A 394 24.71 14.28 1.73
C LEU A 394 24.62 15.44 0.75
N LYS A 395 25.43 15.42 -0.29
CA LYS A 395 25.35 16.40 -1.38
C LYS A 395 24.44 15.85 -2.47
N MET A 396 23.38 16.59 -2.78
CA MET A 396 22.67 16.37 -4.02
C MET A 396 23.35 17.13 -5.15
N SER A 397 23.43 16.50 -6.34
CA SER A 397 23.77 17.28 -7.53
C SER A 397 22.72 18.39 -7.73
N ASP A 398 23.14 19.55 -8.23
CA ASP A 398 22.24 20.68 -8.53
C ASP A 398 21.09 20.34 -9.52
N LYS A 399 21.11 19.12 -10.08
CA LYS A 399 20.13 18.59 -11.04
C LYS A 399 18.92 17.89 -10.39
N SER A 400 18.90 17.71 -9.07
CA SER A 400 17.87 16.94 -8.41
C SER A 400 16.57 17.73 -8.31
N ASN A 401 15.53 17.27 -9.01
CA ASN A 401 14.19 17.84 -8.95
C ASN A 401 13.30 16.97 -8.04
N PHE A 402 13.20 17.35 -6.76
CA PHE A 402 12.38 16.62 -5.79
C PHE A 402 10.90 16.51 -6.19
N GLN A 403 10.38 17.45 -6.97
CA GLN A 403 8.98 17.44 -7.39
C GLN A 403 8.63 16.21 -8.25
N ASN A 404 9.63 15.64 -8.94
CA ASN A 404 9.47 14.44 -9.75
C ASN A 404 9.84 13.16 -9.00
N MET A 405 10.37 13.26 -7.79
CA MET A 405 10.77 12.12 -6.98
C MET A 405 9.63 11.59 -6.11
N THR A 406 9.78 10.33 -5.70
CA THR A 406 9.00 9.74 -4.61
C THR A 406 9.91 9.47 -3.42
N TRP A 407 9.31 9.27 -2.26
CA TRP A 407 10.02 8.79 -1.09
C TRP A 407 9.42 7.48 -0.60
N TYR A 408 10.15 6.76 0.25
CA TYR A 408 9.66 5.50 0.78
C TYR A 408 10.14 5.22 2.19
N VAL A 409 9.51 4.24 2.84
CA VAL A 409 9.95 3.57 4.04
C VAL A 409 9.83 2.06 3.84
N CYS A 410 10.59 1.29 4.60
CA CYS A 410 10.52 -0.17 4.61
C CYS A 410 10.68 -0.69 6.05
N TRP A 411 11.57 -1.66 6.31
CA TRP A 411 11.91 -2.11 7.67
C TRP A 411 12.49 -1.01 8.57
N THR A 412 12.81 0.12 8.03
CA THR A 412 13.29 1.35 8.69
C THR A 412 12.67 2.57 8.00
N PRO A 413 12.47 3.71 8.71
CA PRO A 413 12.57 3.91 10.16
C PRO A 413 11.50 3.15 10.96
N PHE A 414 11.62 3.10 12.30
CA PHE A 414 10.65 2.39 13.15
C PHE A 414 9.38 3.20 13.45
N ASN A 415 9.39 4.49 13.21
CA ASN A 415 8.24 5.39 13.25
C ASN A 415 8.12 6.17 11.94
N LEU A 416 7.06 6.93 11.76
CA LEU A 416 6.62 7.44 10.46
C LEU A 416 6.55 6.32 9.41
N ASN A 417 6.06 5.17 9.84
CA ASN A 417 6.00 3.94 9.08
C ASN A 417 4.58 3.32 9.18
N GLN A 418 4.34 2.22 8.48
CA GLN A 418 3.03 1.59 8.38
C GLN A 418 3.04 0.16 8.94
N PHE A 419 3.77 -0.10 10.02
CA PHE A 419 3.70 -1.37 10.76
C PHE A 419 2.38 -1.49 11.53
N VAL A 420 2.02 -2.71 11.95
CA VAL A 420 0.86 -2.89 12.83
C VAL A 420 1.06 -2.18 14.16
N LYS A 421 2.29 -2.08 14.66
CA LYS A 421 2.62 -1.32 15.88
C LYS A 421 2.58 0.21 15.70
N SER A 422 2.68 0.71 14.48
CA SER A 422 2.68 2.16 14.21
C SER A 422 1.33 2.80 14.54
N SER A 423 1.34 4.06 14.94
CA SER A 423 0.11 4.85 15.03
C SER A 423 -0.57 4.94 13.66
N LEU A 424 -1.89 4.80 13.62
CA LEU A 424 -2.63 4.86 12.35
C LEU A 424 -2.52 6.23 11.68
N ILE A 425 -2.26 7.29 12.45
CA ILE A 425 -2.06 8.63 11.92
C ILE A 425 -0.77 8.73 11.08
N GLU A 426 0.24 7.87 11.35
CA GLU A 426 1.48 7.84 10.55
C GLU A 426 1.20 7.44 9.09
N SER A 427 0.24 6.55 8.86
CA SER A 427 -0.21 6.23 7.50
C SER A 427 -0.91 7.42 6.82
N ARG A 428 -1.70 8.19 7.57
CA ARG A 428 -2.34 9.41 7.08
C ARG A 428 -1.34 10.53 6.80
N LEU A 429 -0.30 10.65 7.63
CA LEU A 429 0.79 11.62 7.49
C LEU A 429 1.55 11.49 6.17
N VAL A 430 1.54 10.33 5.51
CA VAL A 430 2.24 10.14 4.23
C VAL A 430 1.87 11.23 3.22
N GLY A 431 0.58 11.54 3.06
CA GLY A 431 0.13 12.59 2.14
C GLY A 431 0.62 13.99 2.54
N TYR A 432 0.54 14.31 3.82
CA TYR A 432 0.99 15.61 4.34
C TYR A 432 2.51 15.77 4.27
N MET A 433 3.28 14.73 4.58
CA MET A 433 4.74 14.72 4.46
C MET A 433 5.17 14.82 3.00
N THR A 434 4.49 14.13 2.08
CA THR A 434 4.76 14.26 0.64
C THR A 434 4.55 15.68 0.17
N TYR A 435 3.50 16.36 0.65
CA TYR A 435 3.26 17.77 0.35
C TYR A 435 4.35 18.68 0.95
N LEU A 436 4.75 18.45 2.21
CA LEU A 436 5.85 19.17 2.88
C LEU A 436 7.17 19.05 2.11
N PHE A 437 7.51 17.83 1.68
CA PHE A 437 8.74 17.51 0.93
C PHE A 437 8.73 18.04 -0.51
N ASP A 438 7.59 18.52 -0.99
CA ASP A 438 7.37 18.92 -2.39
C ASP A 438 7.66 17.80 -3.39
N MET A 439 7.33 16.58 -3.04
CA MET A 439 7.47 15.40 -3.87
C MET A 439 6.14 14.99 -4.53
N LYS A 440 6.21 14.13 -5.55
CA LYS A 440 5.02 13.67 -6.28
C LYS A 440 4.25 12.56 -5.55
N GLY A 441 4.93 11.76 -4.71
CA GLY A 441 4.27 10.61 -4.09
C GLY A 441 5.15 9.74 -3.21
N PHE A 442 4.69 8.52 -2.99
CA PHE A 442 5.24 7.58 -2.04
C PHE A 442 5.33 6.18 -2.66
N LEU A 443 6.43 5.50 -2.37
CA LEU A 443 6.66 4.11 -2.74
C LEU A 443 6.71 3.24 -1.49
N ARG A 444 6.25 1.97 -1.61
CA ARG A 444 6.56 0.93 -0.64
C ARG A 444 6.70 -0.42 -1.35
N TRP A 445 7.67 -1.21 -0.91
CA TRP A 445 8.11 -2.44 -1.57
C TRP A 445 7.07 -3.58 -1.61
N ASN A 446 5.93 -3.40 -0.94
CA ASN A 446 4.90 -4.41 -0.90
C ASN A 446 3.48 -3.84 -0.82
N TYR A 447 2.54 -4.60 -1.37
CA TYR A 447 1.11 -4.43 -1.21
C TYR A 447 0.46 -5.70 -0.66
N CYS A 448 0.80 -6.85 -1.21
CA CYS A 448 0.16 -8.15 -0.93
C CYS A 448 1.16 -9.33 -0.94
N LEU A 449 2.35 -9.14 -0.35
CA LEU A 449 3.34 -10.20 -0.20
C LEU A 449 3.07 -10.99 1.08
N TYR A 450 2.46 -12.15 0.96
CA TYR A 450 2.10 -12.97 2.12
C TYR A 450 3.20 -13.97 2.47
N PRO A 451 3.45 -14.21 3.77
CA PRO A 451 4.41 -15.22 4.21
C PRO A 451 3.93 -16.62 3.82
N ASP A 452 4.86 -17.56 3.76
CA ASP A 452 4.59 -18.98 3.48
C ASP A 452 3.97 -19.66 4.72
N SER A 453 2.80 -19.18 5.12
CA SER A 453 2.03 -19.61 6.30
C SER A 453 0.54 -19.58 5.98
N ASN A 454 -0.20 -20.50 6.56
CA ASN A 454 -1.66 -20.53 6.46
C ASN A 454 -2.35 -19.48 7.35
N ASP A 455 -1.64 -18.85 8.27
CA ASP A 455 -2.16 -17.72 9.06
C ASP A 455 -1.50 -16.41 8.62
N TYR A 456 -2.17 -15.73 7.71
CA TYR A 456 -1.70 -14.46 7.13
C TYR A 456 -1.71 -13.29 8.11
N ARG A 457 -2.28 -13.46 9.29
CA ARG A 457 -2.18 -12.52 10.42
C ARG A 457 -0.91 -12.73 11.22
N TYR A 458 -0.04 -13.62 10.74
CA TYR A 458 1.24 -13.95 11.32
C TYR A 458 2.35 -13.33 10.47
N ARG A 459 3.40 -12.80 11.11
CA ARG A 459 4.55 -12.26 10.42
C ARG A 459 5.63 -13.33 10.16
N PRO A 460 6.46 -13.19 9.13
CA PRO A 460 7.72 -13.92 9.06
C PRO A 460 8.69 -13.43 10.15
N ASP A 461 9.60 -14.28 10.59
CA ASP A 461 10.50 -13.98 11.71
C ASP A 461 11.40 -12.75 11.51
N ARG A 462 11.69 -12.40 10.25
CA ARG A 462 12.62 -11.32 9.92
C ARG A 462 11.98 -9.93 9.85
N TRP A 463 10.74 -9.83 9.35
CA TRP A 463 10.10 -8.56 9.05
C TRP A 463 9.06 -8.19 10.12
N ALA A 464 8.94 -6.91 10.40
CA ALA A 464 7.93 -6.43 11.35
C ALA A 464 6.51 -6.75 10.85
N CYS A 465 5.59 -6.95 11.79
CA CYS A 465 4.19 -7.17 11.46
C CYS A 465 3.63 -6.00 10.66
N GLY A 466 3.09 -6.29 9.47
CA GLY A 466 2.56 -5.29 8.54
C GLY A 466 3.59 -4.71 7.56
N ASP A 467 4.86 -5.10 7.61
CA ASP A 467 5.86 -4.63 6.64
C ASP A 467 5.64 -5.22 5.24
N MET A 468 5.16 -6.46 5.14
CA MET A 468 5.05 -7.18 3.88
C MET A 468 3.75 -6.94 3.12
N PHE A 469 2.70 -6.41 3.74
CA PHE A 469 1.41 -6.21 3.08
C PHE A 469 0.53 -5.17 3.76
N PHE A 470 -0.32 -4.54 2.96
CA PHE A 470 -1.34 -3.58 3.39
C PHE A 470 -2.75 -4.14 3.43
N VAL A 471 -2.99 -5.24 2.73
CA VAL A 471 -4.30 -5.89 2.65
C VAL A 471 -4.17 -7.35 3.02
N TYR A 472 -5.25 -7.92 3.53
CA TYR A 472 -5.30 -9.31 3.97
C TYR A 472 -6.07 -10.16 2.95
N PRO A 473 -5.72 -11.44 2.78
CA PRO A 473 -6.47 -12.32 1.90
C PRO A 473 -7.84 -12.61 2.52
N GLY A 474 -8.87 -12.09 1.88
CA GLY A 474 -10.25 -12.35 2.27
C GLY A 474 -10.83 -13.58 1.55
N LYS A 475 -12.05 -13.91 1.87
CA LYS A 475 -12.73 -15.04 1.25
C LYS A 475 -13.00 -14.78 -0.24
N SER A 476 -13.00 -15.87 -1.02
CA SER A 476 -13.38 -15.85 -2.44
C SER A 476 -12.52 -14.92 -3.32
N GLY A 477 -11.26 -14.68 -2.94
CA GLY A 477 -10.35 -13.85 -3.74
C GLY A 477 -10.64 -12.35 -3.69
N VAL A 478 -11.29 -11.87 -2.64
CA VAL A 478 -11.53 -10.44 -2.39
C VAL A 478 -10.68 -10.02 -1.20
N PRO A 479 -9.88 -8.93 -1.29
CA PRO A 479 -9.06 -8.50 -0.16
C PRO A 479 -9.90 -7.94 0.99
N GLU A 480 -9.43 -8.14 2.22
CA GLU A 480 -9.85 -7.40 3.41
C GLU A 480 -8.82 -6.29 3.66
N LEU A 481 -9.29 -5.06 3.73
CA LEU A 481 -8.41 -3.90 3.86
C LEU A 481 -7.87 -3.77 5.27
N SER A 482 -6.67 -3.21 5.44
CA SER A 482 -6.21 -2.82 6.77
C SER A 482 -6.61 -1.40 7.11
N LEU A 483 -6.71 -1.11 8.42
CA LEU A 483 -6.88 0.25 8.92
C LEU A 483 -5.74 1.17 8.44
N ARG A 484 -4.52 0.64 8.35
CA ARG A 484 -3.33 1.34 7.83
C ARG A 484 -3.51 1.74 6.37
N PHE A 485 -4.01 0.83 5.54
CA PHE A 485 -4.26 1.09 4.12
C PHE A 485 -5.35 2.14 3.91
N LYS A 486 -6.45 2.08 4.69
CA LYS A 486 -7.49 3.11 4.64
C LYS A 486 -6.96 4.49 5.03
N GLN A 487 -6.13 4.57 6.08
CA GLN A 487 -5.51 5.84 6.47
C GLN A 487 -4.52 6.35 5.41
N LEU A 488 -3.76 5.46 4.76
CA LEU A 488 -2.89 5.83 3.64
C LEU A 488 -3.72 6.39 2.47
N SER A 489 -4.79 5.69 2.08
CA SER A 489 -5.69 6.14 1.01
C SER A 489 -6.29 7.52 1.30
N TYR A 490 -6.75 7.75 2.52
CA TYR A 490 -7.24 9.07 2.92
C TYR A 490 -6.13 10.14 2.90
N GLY A 491 -4.90 9.81 3.32
CA GLY A 491 -3.74 10.72 3.24
C GLY A 491 -3.40 11.11 1.81
N ASN A 492 -3.52 10.18 0.87
CA ASN A 492 -3.30 10.44 -0.55
C ASN A 492 -4.35 11.39 -1.13
N MET A 493 -5.60 11.28 -0.71
CA MET A 493 -6.65 12.24 -1.07
C MET A 493 -6.45 13.59 -0.38
N ASP A 494 -5.99 13.62 0.88
CA ASP A 494 -5.61 14.86 1.54
C ASP A 494 -4.51 15.61 0.77
N TYR A 495 -3.49 14.89 0.25
CA TYR A 495 -2.48 15.50 -0.63
C TYR A 495 -3.10 16.14 -1.87
N SER A 496 -4.02 15.44 -2.53
CA SER A 496 -4.72 15.97 -3.70
C SER A 496 -5.52 17.24 -3.35
N PHE A 497 -6.16 17.25 -2.19
CA PHE A 497 -6.85 18.44 -1.68
C PHE A 497 -5.89 19.57 -1.33
N LEU A 498 -4.74 19.28 -0.71
CA LEU A 498 -3.70 20.28 -0.42
C LEU A 498 -3.17 20.95 -1.70
N ARG A 499 -2.91 20.17 -2.75
CA ARG A 499 -2.50 20.69 -4.06
C ARG A 499 -3.61 21.53 -4.73
N TYR A 500 -4.85 21.12 -4.60
CA TYR A 500 -5.99 21.92 -5.04
C TYR A 500 -6.05 23.25 -4.28
N CYS A 501 -5.94 23.23 -2.95
CA CYS A 501 -5.88 24.43 -2.14
C CYS A 501 -4.72 25.34 -2.53
N GLU A 502 -3.53 24.78 -2.79
CA GLU A 502 -2.35 25.52 -3.24
C GLU A 502 -2.62 26.29 -4.53
N SER A 503 -3.31 25.67 -5.50
CA SER A 503 -3.66 26.33 -6.77
C SER A 503 -4.59 27.54 -6.61
N LYS A 504 -5.31 27.64 -5.48
CA LYS A 504 -6.27 28.73 -5.17
C LYS A 504 -5.75 29.74 -4.16
N LEU A 505 -5.04 29.27 -3.15
CA LEU A 505 -4.63 30.05 -1.98
C LEU A 505 -3.13 30.39 -1.96
N GLY A 506 -2.36 29.77 -2.86
CA GLY A 506 -0.90 29.85 -2.91
C GLY A 506 -0.21 28.93 -1.89
N ARG A 507 1.00 28.46 -2.26
CA ARG A 507 1.78 27.50 -1.47
C ARG A 507 2.07 27.97 -0.05
N CYS A 508 2.46 29.23 0.15
CA CYS A 508 2.79 29.75 1.48
C CYS A 508 1.63 29.62 2.47
N THR A 509 0.40 29.86 2.03
CA THR A 509 -0.80 29.75 2.88
C THR A 509 -1.06 28.30 3.28
N VAL A 510 -1.01 27.39 2.33
CA VAL A 510 -1.29 25.97 2.57
C VAL A 510 -0.17 25.34 3.39
N LEU A 511 1.09 25.58 3.01
CA LEU A 511 2.25 25.04 3.69
C LEU A 511 2.33 25.50 5.15
N GLY A 512 1.98 26.78 5.42
CA GLY A 512 1.92 27.30 6.79
C GLY A 512 0.96 26.50 7.69
N LEU A 513 -0.21 26.10 7.16
CA LEU A 513 -1.14 25.25 7.90
C LEU A 513 -0.67 23.79 8.00
N VAL A 514 -0.09 23.25 6.93
CA VAL A 514 0.45 21.88 6.94
C VAL A 514 1.54 21.74 8.00
N LYS A 515 2.42 22.73 8.15
CA LYS A 515 3.51 22.75 9.14
C LYS A 515 3.02 22.75 10.60
N GLU A 516 1.79 23.22 10.87
CA GLU A 516 1.19 23.05 12.22
C GLU A 516 1.12 21.56 12.61
N PHE A 517 0.96 20.66 11.65
CA PHE A 517 0.80 19.21 11.84
C PHE A 517 2.10 18.42 11.58
N THR A 518 2.82 18.74 10.51
CA THR A 518 4.02 18.01 10.09
C THR A 518 5.30 18.50 10.77
N GLY A 519 5.31 19.73 11.32
CA GLY A 519 6.54 20.42 11.68
C GLY A 519 7.31 20.89 10.45
N GLU A 520 8.55 21.29 10.66
CA GLU A 520 9.50 21.73 9.62
C GLU A 520 10.40 20.57 9.18
N ILE A 521 10.85 20.56 7.93
CA ILE A 521 11.82 19.56 7.46
C ILE A 521 13.11 19.63 8.27
N ALA A 522 13.57 20.85 8.60
CA ALA A 522 14.80 21.06 9.35
C ALA A 522 14.76 20.49 10.79
N ASP A 523 13.56 20.23 11.33
CA ASP A 523 13.38 19.63 12.66
C ASP A 523 13.50 18.09 12.62
N LEU A 524 13.45 17.50 11.43
CA LEU A 524 13.54 16.06 11.28
C LEU A 524 15.00 15.61 11.45
N SER A 525 15.20 14.60 12.25
CA SER A 525 16.49 13.92 12.42
C SER A 525 16.31 12.42 12.54
N TYR A 526 17.25 11.67 11.99
CA TYR A 526 17.26 10.20 12.07
C TYR A 526 18.34 9.71 13.02
N ASN A 527 17.97 8.84 13.95
CA ASN A 527 18.90 8.17 14.84
C ASN A 527 19.21 6.76 14.32
N GLU A 528 20.46 6.53 13.92
CA GLU A 528 20.89 5.23 13.36
C GLU A 528 20.83 4.07 14.38
N GLN A 529 20.98 4.34 15.67
CA GLN A 529 20.97 3.30 16.71
C GLN A 529 19.55 2.83 17.03
N THR A 530 18.62 3.78 17.24
CA THR A 530 17.21 3.47 17.50
C THR A 530 16.40 3.24 16.23
N ARG A 531 16.91 3.67 15.07
CA ARG A 531 16.22 3.68 13.78
C ARG A 531 14.93 4.48 13.80
N GLU A 532 14.89 5.53 14.58
CA GLU A 532 13.73 6.40 14.75
C GLU A 532 14.00 7.79 14.18
N ILE A 533 12.93 8.42 13.71
CA ILE A 533 12.92 9.82 13.29
C ILE A 533 12.34 10.64 14.44
N SER A 534 13.08 11.67 14.84
CA SER A 534 12.59 12.72 15.73
C SER A 534 12.21 13.95 14.91
N GLY A 535 11.20 14.68 15.38
CA GLY A 535 10.70 15.87 14.70
C GLY A 535 9.53 16.51 15.42
N SER A 536 9.01 17.60 14.89
CA SER A 536 7.89 18.37 15.46
C SER A 536 6.51 17.89 14.96
N TYR A 537 6.43 16.82 14.17
CA TYR A 537 5.16 16.27 13.70
C TYR A 537 4.28 15.82 14.87
N LYS A 538 2.97 15.87 14.68
CA LYS A 538 1.98 15.60 15.71
C LYS A 538 1.20 14.31 15.44
N ASP A 539 1.00 13.52 16.47
CA ASP A 539 -0.01 12.44 16.49
C ASP A 539 -1.32 13.02 17.05
N ASP A 540 -1.94 13.91 16.28
CA ASP A 540 -3.12 14.67 16.71
C ASP A 540 -4.20 14.70 15.61
N TYR A 541 -5.20 13.86 15.77
CA TYR A 541 -6.36 13.78 14.89
C TYR A 541 -7.13 15.09 14.80
N ASN A 542 -7.36 15.76 15.93
CA ASN A 542 -8.17 17.00 15.97
C ASN A 542 -7.48 18.14 15.23
N LEU A 543 -6.14 18.23 15.36
CA LEU A 543 -5.34 19.19 14.62
C LEU A 543 -5.43 18.94 13.11
N MET A 544 -5.26 17.70 12.66
CA MET A 544 -5.37 17.32 11.25
C MET A 544 -6.73 17.71 10.67
N GLU A 545 -7.83 17.35 11.35
CA GLU A 545 -9.18 17.72 10.93
C GLU A 545 -9.39 19.25 10.89
N SER A 546 -8.82 19.97 11.88
CA SER A 546 -8.90 21.42 11.93
C SER A 546 -8.22 22.09 10.74
N ILE A 547 -7.08 21.56 10.28
CA ILE A 547 -6.37 22.07 9.10
C ILE A 547 -7.21 21.90 7.84
N LYS A 548 -7.79 20.72 7.62
CA LYS A 548 -8.71 20.47 6.51
C LYS A 548 -9.87 21.46 6.52
N LYS A 549 -10.52 21.64 7.67
CA LYS A 549 -11.64 22.58 7.84
C LYS A 549 -11.22 24.03 7.61
N LYS A 550 -10.06 24.47 8.13
CA LYS A 550 -9.51 25.83 7.91
C LYS A 550 -9.28 26.08 6.41
N LEU A 551 -8.72 25.12 5.68
CA LEU A 551 -8.50 25.22 4.24
C LEU A 551 -9.81 25.32 3.47
N ALA A 552 -10.79 24.47 3.75
CA ALA A 552 -12.10 24.53 3.13
C ALA A 552 -12.81 25.88 3.38
N LEU A 553 -12.71 26.45 4.60
CA LEU A 553 -13.26 27.76 4.91
C LEU A 553 -12.55 28.91 4.20
N LYS A 554 -11.24 28.80 3.93
CA LYS A 554 -10.49 29.80 3.15
C LYS A 554 -10.87 29.77 1.66
N LEU A 555 -11.20 28.60 1.12
CA LEU A 555 -11.67 28.46 -0.26
C LEU A 555 -13.07 29.04 -0.50
N LYS A 556 -13.89 29.20 0.56
CA LYS A 556 -15.23 29.83 0.48
C LYS A 556 -15.18 31.37 0.44
N LYS A 557 -14.05 31.98 0.82
CA LYS A 557 -13.83 33.44 0.83
C LYS A 557 -13.27 33.91 -0.51
#